data_af27b1ec3cbb9d2fdd90934bb17fc029
#
_entry.id   af27b1ec3cbb9d2fdd90934bb17fc029
#
_cell.length_a   1.000
_cell.length_b   1.000
_cell.length_c   1.000
_cell.angle_alpha   90.00
_cell.angle_beta   90.00
_cell.angle_gamma   90.00
#
_symmetry.space_group_name_H-M   'P 1'
#
loop_
_entity.id
_entity.type
_entity.pdbx_description
1 polymer ?
#
loop_
_entity_poly.entity_id
_entity_poly.type
_entity_poly.pdbx_seq_one_letter_code
_entity_poly.pdbx_strand_id
1 'polypeptide(L)'
;MPFPIDIPAALLRVTKLSWTSEMNHGIAESPFSGHVQVQRGRVERWSFTMDIQRMGRRDAQEAMAFFLRLEGPLGTFRMHDPAASRPLGKGTGLPVAAANTPAGSRTLATSGWLPNVATQLRAGDWVQIGDQLSKVRETVGSAADGTATLDLWPKLMRPVTTGTPIVLRPAKGIFRFTSELPSWDISAADLNRPHTFRLTGVQEILRD
;
A
#
# COMPACT_ATOMS: atom_id res chain seq x y z
N MET A 1 3.97 19.41 11.82
CA MET A 1 4.61 19.04 10.53
C MET A 1 3.54 18.53 9.58
N PRO A 2 3.62 18.78 8.28
CA PRO A 2 2.64 18.24 7.35
C PRO A 2 2.82 16.71 7.23
N PHE A 3 1.74 15.98 7.34
CA PHE A 3 1.66 14.57 7.00
C PHE A 3 1.39 14.38 5.49
N PRO A 4 1.77 13.25 4.88
CA PRO A 4 2.43 12.06 5.44
C PRO A 4 3.95 12.22 5.55
N ILE A 5 4.56 11.54 6.53
CA ILE A 5 6.02 11.41 6.67
C ILE A 5 6.49 10.06 6.11
N ASP A 6 7.73 9.98 5.64
CA ASP A 6 8.29 8.70 5.19
C ASP A 6 8.66 7.81 6.38
N ILE A 7 8.34 6.50 6.28
CA ILE A 7 8.74 5.52 7.29
C ILE A 7 10.27 5.36 7.27
N PRO A 8 10.96 5.32 8.42
CA PRO A 8 12.40 5.11 8.48
C PRO A 8 12.80 3.75 7.88
N ALA A 9 13.95 3.72 7.23
CA ALA A 9 14.49 2.48 6.65
C ALA A 9 14.70 1.36 7.69
N ALA A 10 15.00 1.73 8.94
CA ALA A 10 15.12 0.80 10.05
C ALA A 10 13.82 0.00 10.29
N LEU A 11 12.65 0.63 10.18
CA LEU A 11 11.35 -0.01 10.33
C LEU A 11 10.94 -0.87 9.11
N LEU A 12 11.60 -0.69 7.97
CA LEU A 12 11.39 -1.53 6.78
C LEU A 12 12.21 -2.84 6.81
N ARG A 13 13.11 -3.01 7.79
CA ARG A 13 13.84 -4.26 8.03
C ARG A 13 12.97 -5.24 8.83
N VAL A 14 11.85 -5.63 8.24
CA VAL A 14 10.85 -6.49 8.88
C VAL A 14 11.30 -7.94 8.91
N THR A 15 10.98 -8.65 9.98
CA THR A 15 11.12 -10.12 10.05
C THR A 15 9.92 -10.79 9.38
N LYS A 16 8.75 -10.18 9.53
CA LYS A 16 7.51 -10.65 8.92
C LYS A 16 6.66 -9.44 8.54
N LEU A 17 6.17 -9.43 7.32
CA LEU A 17 5.18 -8.46 6.85
C LEU A 17 4.03 -9.23 6.20
N SER A 18 2.84 -9.04 6.73
CA SER A 18 1.62 -9.63 6.19
C SER A 18 0.72 -8.53 5.65
N TRP A 19 0.32 -8.67 4.40
CA TRP A 19 -0.65 -7.81 3.76
C TRP A 19 -2.01 -8.47 3.74
N THR A 20 -3.05 -7.75 4.11
CA THR A 20 -4.43 -8.22 4.09
C THR A 20 -5.28 -7.28 3.25
N SER A 21 -6.09 -7.87 2.38
CA SER A 21 -7.10 -7.14 1.61
C SER A 21 -8.37 -6.99 2.46
N GLU A 22 -8.68 -5.77 2.86
CA GLU A 22 -9.93 -5.48 3.57
C GLU A 22 -11.02 -5.06 2.60
N MET A 23 -12.14 -5.76 2.67
CA MET A 23 -13.35 -5.46 1.90
C MET A 23 -14.58 -5.61 2.81
N ASN A 24 -15.47 -4.63 2.75
CA ASN A 24 -16.76 -4.75 3.43
C ASN A 24 -17.77 -5.45 2.54
N HIS A 25 -18.37 -6.51 3.06
CA HIS A 25 -19.48 -7.22 2.42
C HIS A 25 -20.63 -7.37 3.41
N GLY A 26 -21.85 -7.09 2.95
CA GLY A 26 -23.07 -7.54 3.61
C GLY A 26 -23.46 -8.89 3.02
N ILE A 27 -23.62 -9.91 3.86
CA ILE A 27 -24.14 -11.22 3.46
C ILE A 27 -25.48 -11.40 4.14
N ALA A 28 -26.52 -11.61 3.37
CA ALA A 28 -27.85 -11.98 3.84
C ALA A 28 -28.21 -13.35 3.26
N GLU A 29 -28.52 -14.31 4.14
CA GLU A 29 -28.97 -15.64 3.78
C GLU A 29 -30.44 -15.80 4.16
N SER A 30 -31.26 -16.29 3.23
CA SER A 30 -32.65 -16.60 3.51
C SER A 30 -32.74 -17.89 4.30
N PRO A 31 -33.32 -17.88 5.52
CA PRO A 31 -33.46 -19.09 6.33
C PRO A 31 -34.44 -20.11 5.72
N PHE A 32 -35.26 -19.72 4.75
CA PHE A 32 -36.27 -20.58 4.12
C PHE A 32 -35.78 -21.22 2.81
N SER A 33 -34.92 -20.55 2.07
CA SER A 33 -34.54 -21.02 0.72
C SER A 33 -33.02 -21.26 0.57
N GLY A 34 -32.22 -20.90 1.58
CA GLY A 34 -30.76 -20.95 1.47
C GLY A 34 -30.19 -19.99 0.43
N HIS A 35 -30.96 -19.08 -0.13
CA HIS A 35 -30.50 -18.08 -1.08
C HIS A 35 -29.60 -17.09 -0.37
N VAL A 36 -28.37 -16.92 -0.90
CA VAL A 36 -27.37 -15.99 -0.39
C VAL A 36 -27.32 -14.75 -1.28
N GLN A 37 -27.57 -13.58 -0.68
CA GLN A 37 -27.38 -12.29 -1.32
C GLN A 37 -26.10 -11.64 -0.75
N VAL A 38 -25.15 -11.32 -1.62
CA VAL A 38 -23.92 -10.64 -1.24
C VAL A 38 -23.97 -9.20 -1.75
N GLN A 39 -23.97 -8.25 -0.82
CA GLN A 39 -23.90 -6.84 -1.12
C GLN A 39 -22.46 -6.34 -0.93
N ARG A 40 -21.86 -5.78 -1.99
CA ARG A 40 -20.52 -5.21 -1.93
C ARG A 40 -20.53 -3.87 -1.22
N GLY A 41 -19.69 -3.73 -0.22
CA GLY A 41 -19.41 -2.44 0.41
C GLY A 41 -18.56 -1.52 -0.45
N ARG A 42 -18.46 -0.28 -0.03
CA ARG A 42 -17.68 0.76 -0.73
C ARG A 42 -16.20 0.74 -0.39
N VAL A 43 -15.83 0.21 0.78
CA VAL A 43 -14.47 0.26 1.31
C VAL A 43 -13.68 -0.93 0.80
N GLU A 44 -12.60 -0.66 0.11
CA GLU A 44 -11.55 -1.61 -0.27
C GLU A 44 -10.22 -0.97 0.07
N ARG A 45 -9.40 -1.60 0.89
CA ARG A 45 -8.09 -1.07 1.28
C ARG A 45 -7.12 -2.16 1.70
N TRP A 46 -5.85 -1.82 1.73
CA TRP A 46 -4.83 -2.66 2.32
C TRP A 46 -4.77 -2.45 3.82
N SER A 47 -4.64 -3.52 4.57
CA SER A 47 -4.11 -3.51 5.92
C SER A 47 -2.82 -4.32 5.98
N PHE A 48 -2.01 -4.03 6.98
CA PHE A 48 -0.77 -4.75 7.17
C PHE A 48 -0.54 -5.04 8.66
N THR A 49 0.20 -6.12 8.89
CA THR A 49 0.82 -6.43 10.19
C THR A 49 2.29 -6.67 9.94
N MET A 50 3.14 -5.96 10.68
CA MET A 50 4.59 -6.13 10.60
C MET A 50 5.18 -6.48 11.96
N ASP A 51 6.07 -7.45 11.97
CA ASP A 51 6.90 -7.82 13.10
C ASP A 51 8.34 -7.40 12.80
N ILE A 52 8.89 -6.55 13.64
CA ILE A 52 10.24 -6.04 13.52
C ILE A 52 11.02 -6.54 14.73
N GLN A 53 12.09 -7.28 14.47
CA GLN A 53 12.92 -7.88 15.53
C GLN A 53 14.38 -7.46 15.36
N ARG A 54 15.10 -7.53 16.47
CA ARG A 54 16.56 -7.32 16.52
C ARG A 54 17.02 -5.94 16.04
N MET A 55 16.30 -4.90 16.46
CA MET A 55 16.77 -3.54 16.25
C MET A 55 17.87 -3.20 17.24
N GLY A 56 18.99 -2.71 16.73
CA GLY A 56 20.02 -2.11 17.59
C GLY A 56 19.51 -0.83 18.25
N ARG A 57 20.16 -0.39 19.33
CA ARG A 57 19.77 0.80 20.10
C ARG A 57 19.55 2.04 19.23
N ARG A 58 20.42 2.29 18.25
CA ARG A 58 20.31 3.44 17.34
C ARG A 58 19.04 3.39 16.51
N ASP A 59 18.79 2.25 15.86
CA ASP A 59 17.61 2.06 14.98
C ASP A 59 16.32 2.11 15.83
N ALA A 60 16.35 1.58 17.04
CA ALA A 60 15.21 1.65 17.96
C ALA A 60 14.89 3.09 18.37
N GLN A 61 15.90 3.92 18.65
CA GLN A 61 15.70 5.34 18.97
C GLN A 61 15.13 6.12 17.76
N GLU A 62 15.58 5.81 16.55
CA GLU A 62 15.03 6.40 15.34
C GLU A 62 13.55 6.00 15.13
N ALA A 63 13.23 4.73 15.39
CA ALA A 63 11.85 4.25 15.35
C ALA A 63 10.95 4.94 16.39
N MET A 64 11.44 5.09 17.62
CA MET A 64 10.71 5.80 18.67
C MET A 64 10.47 7.27 18.31
N ALA A 65 11.48 7.97 17.80
CA ALA A 65 11.33 9.34 17.33
C ALA A 65 10.30 9.46 16.21
N PHE A 66 10.25 8.48 15.30
CA PHE A 66 9.24 8.41 14.26
C PHE A 66 7.83 8.24 14.85
N PHE A 67 7.63 7.35 15.82
CA PHE A 67 6.33 7.16 16.47
C PHE A 67 5.87 8.42 17.20
N LEU A 68 6.77 9.11 17.91
CA LEU A 68 6.45 10.37 18.57
C LEU A 68 6.01 11.45 17.57
N ARG A 69 6.64 11.50 16.39
CA ARG A 69 6.28 12.44 15.32
C ARG A 69 4.92 12.15 14.70
N LEU A 70 4.43 10.93 14.76
CA LEU A 70 3.10 10.56 14.26
C LEU A 70 1.96 11.04 15.15
N GLU A 71 2.25 11.41 16.41
CA GLU A 71 1.24 11.88 17.37
C GLU A 71 0.06 10.91 17.49
N GLY A 72 0.38 9.63 17.61
CA GLY A 72 -0.62 8.58 17.69
C GLY A 72 -1.34 8.32 16.36
N PRO A 73 -2.67 8.13 16.40
CA PRO A 73 -3.46 7.82 15.21
C PRO A 73 -3.70 9.02 14.28
N LEU A 74 -3.27 10.24 14.65
CA LEU A 74 -3.40 11.42 13.79
C LEU A 74 -2.46 11.37 12.60
N GLY A 75 -1.24 10.85 12.80
CA GLY A 75 -0.22 10.83 11.79
C GLY A 75 -0.42 9.78 10.72
N THR A 76 -0.02 10.13 9.52
CA THR A 76 0.06 9.21 8.37
C THR A 76 1.49 9.14 7.85
N PHE A 77 1.83 8.01 7.25
CA PHE A 77 3.18 7.78 6.73
C PHE A 77 3.15 7.06 5.39
N ARG A 78 4.21 7.26 4.61
CA ARG A 78 4.41 6.55 3.36
C ARG A 78 5.21 5.29 3.59
N MET A 79 4.72 4.18 3.04
CA MET A 79 5.38 2.88 3.10
C MET A 79 5.23 2.14 1.77
N HIS A 80 6.23 1.34 1.44
CA HIS A 80 6.20 0.37 0.34
C HIS A 80 6.43 -1.03 0.88
N ASP A 81 6.15 -2.03 0.06
CA ASP A 81 6.51 -3.42 0.36
C ASP A 81 8.02 -3.62 0.14
N PRO A 82 8.81 -3.85 1.22
CA PRO A 82 10.26 -4.01 1.08
C PRO A 82 10.66 -5.25 0.25
N ALA A 83 9.81 -6.29 0.23
CA ALA A 83 10.05 -7.50 -0.56
C ALA A 83 9.72 -7.29 -2.06
N ALA A 84 8.94 -6.26 -2.39
CA ALA A 84 8.47 -5.98 -3.75
C ALA A 84 8.71 -4.51 -4.13
N SER A 85 9.90 -3.99 -3.86
CA SER A 85 10.30 -2.63 -4.22
C SER A 85 10.41 -2.38 -5.73
N ARG A 86 10.38 -3.44 -6.54
CA ARG A 86 10.37 -3.41 -8.01
C ARG A 86 9.32 -4.37 -8.53
N PRO A 87 8.67 -4.06 -9.66
CA PRO A 87 7.75 -4.98 -10.30
C PRO A 87 8.48 -6.23 -10.81
N LEU A 88 7.79 -7.35 -10.87
CA LEU A 88 8.23 -8.58 -11.51
C LEU A 88 8.17 -8.47 -13.04
N GLY A 89 7.31 -7.61 -13.55
CA GLY A 89 7.30 -7.21 -14.95
C GLY A 89 8.48 -6.28 -15.30
N LYS A 90 8.64 -5.95 -16.56
CA LYS A 90 9.72 -5.06 -17.02
C LYS A 90 9.58 -3.64 -16.50
N GLY A 91 8.35 -3.14 -16.38
CA GLY A 91 8.01 -1.81 -15.85
C GLY A 91 8.83 -0.70 -16.52
N THR A 92 8.78 -0.62 -17.83
CA THR A 92 9.60 0.30 -18.64
C THR A 92 8.83 1.55 -19.00
N GLY A 93 9.56 2.63 -19.32
CA GLY A 93 8.95 3.92 -19.63
C GLY A 93 8.67 4.77 -18.40
N LEU A 94 7.89 5.81 -18.57
CA LEU A 94 7.38 6.71 -17.52
C LEU A 94 5.85 6.74 -17.61
N PRO A 95 5.17 5.71 -17.11
CA PRO A 95 3.75 5.59 -17.29
C PRO A 95 2.99 6.67 -16.54
N VAL A 96 1.95 7.18 -17.18
CA VAL A 96 1.02 8.17 -16.62
C VAL A 96 -0.42 7.75 -16.95
N ALA A 97 -1.37 8.29 -16.18
CA ALA A 97 -2.80 8.15 -16.52
C ALA A 97 -3.09 8.80 -17.87
N ALA A 98 -3.66 8.04 -18.79
CA ALA A 98 -3.96 8.51 -20.16
C ALA A 98 -5.26 9.34 -20.23
N ALA A 99 -6.17 9.17 -19.27
CA ALA A 99 -7.45 9.86 -19.22
C ALA A 99 -7.89 10.13 -17.77
N ASN A 100 -8.78 11.11 -17.62
CA ASN A 100 -9.45 11.35 -16.35
C ASN A 100 -10.30 10.12 -15.99
N THR A 101 -10.08 9.58 -14.82
CA THR A 101 -10.76 8.37 -14.34
C THR A 101 -11.45 8.65 -13.01
N PRO A 102 -12.76 8.39 -12.89
CA PRO A 102 -13.50 8.67 -11.66
C PRO A 102 -13.12 7.73 -10.53
N ALA A 103 -13.34 8.18 -9.29
CA ALA A 103 -13.29 7.31 -8.13
C ALA A 103 -14.27 6.14 -8.30
N GLY A 104 -13.90 4.97 -7.73
CA GLY A 104 -14.66 3.73 -7.85
C GLY A 104 -14.32 2.88 -9.09
N SER A 105 -13.54 3.41 -10.04
CA SER A 105 -13.06 2.64 -11.19
C SER A 105 -12.03 1.60 -10.77
N ARG A 106 -12.10 0.41 -11.40
CA ARG A 106 -11.07 -0.63 -11.28
C ARG A 106 -10.06 -0.58 -12.41
N THR A 107 -10.47 -0.01 -13.54
CA THR A 107 -9.63 0.08 -14.72
C THR A 107 -9.04 1.49 -14.84
N LEU A 108 -7.77 1.56 -15.21
CA LEU A 108 -7.05 2.80 -15.46
C LEU A 108 -6.32 2.70 -16.78
N ALA A 109 -6.72 3.53 -17.73
CA ALA A 109 -5.99 3.68 -18.98
C ALA A 109 -4.69 4.43 -18.71
N THR A 110 -3.59 3.93 -19.24
CA THR A 110 -2.24 4.48 -19.04
C THR A 110 -1.50 4.60 -20.36
N SER A 111 -0.55 5.53 -20.42
CA SER A 111 0.33 5.77 -21.57
C SER A 111 1.76 6.03 -21.08
N GLY A 112 2.70 6.15 -22.01
CA GLY A 112 4.11 6.42 -21.67
C GLY A 112 4.94 5.18 -21.36
N TRP A 113 4.41 3.98 -21.64
CA TRP A 113 5.16 2.73 -21.63
C TRP A 113 6.05 2.60 -22.88
N LEU A 114 7.13 1.83 -22.78
CA LEU A 114 7.82 1.41 -24.00
C LEU A 114 6.89 0.53 -24.84
N PRO A 115 6.80 0.78 -26.16
CA PRO A 115 5.92 0.03 -27.06
C PRO A 115 6.24 -1.46 -27.15
N ASN A 116 5.22 -2.28 -27.44
CA ASN A 116 5.34 -3.70 -27.76
C ASN A 116 6.07 -4.55 -26.70
N VAL A 117 5.90 -4.22 -25.44
CA VAL A 117 6.43 -5.05 -24.34
C VAL A 117 5.33 -5.99 -23.85
N ALA A 118 5.53 -7.29 -24.03
CA ALA A 118 4.53 -8.31 -23.68
C ALA A 118 4.16 -8.33 -22.19
N THR A 119 5.09 -7.95 -21.32
CA THR A 119 4.88 -7.98 -19.86
C THR A 119 5.48 -6.72 -19.24
N GLN A 120 4.71 -5.65 -19.17
CA GLN A 120 5.08 -4.45 -18.44
C GLN A 120 4.92 -4.69 -16.93
N LEU A 121 3.79 -5.26 -16.53
CA LEU A 121 3.50 -5.62 -15.15
C LEU A 121 2.95 -7.05 -15.12
N ARG A 122 3.29 -7.79 -14.07
CA ARG A 122 2.68 -9.09 -13.77
C ARG A 122 1.53 -8.93 -12.79
N ALA A 123 0.57 -9.84 -12.85
CA ALA A 123 -0.46 -9.95 -11.84
C ALA A 123 0.18 -10.01 -10.44
N GLY A 124 -0.24 -9.14 -9.53
CA GLY A 124 0.33 -9.01 -8.20
C GLY A 124 1.40 -7.92 -8.04
N ASP A 125 1.89 -7.31 -9.13
CA ASP A 125 2.82 -6.19 -9.04
C ASP A 125 2.16 -4.95 -8.38
N TRP A 126 2.95 -4.26 -7.55
CA TRP A 126 2.53 -3.03 -6.91
C TRP A 126 2.66 -1.83 -7.85
N VAL A 127 1.67 -0.96 -7.78
CA VAL A 127 1.65 0.33 -8.46
C VAL A 127 1.16 1.42 -7.52
N GLN A 128 1.78 2.57 -7.60
CA GLN A 128 1.33 3.76 -6.87
C GLN A 128 0.69 4.74 -7.86
N ILE A 129 -0.51 5.19 -7.53
CA ILE A 129 -1.27 6.17 -8.31
C ILE A 129 -1.61 7.32 -7.37
N GLY A 130 -0.91 8.45 -7.52
CA GLY A 130 -0.95 9.50 -6.51
C GLY A 130 -0.51 8.98 -5.14
N ASP A 131 -1.39 9.01 -4.16
CA ASP A 131 -1.15 8.55 -2.80
C ASP A 131 -1.67 7.12 -2.53
N GLN A 132 -2.32 6.51 -3.51
CA GLN A 132 -2.91 5.18 -3.39
C GLN A 132 -1.93 4.10 -3.85
N LEU A 133 -1.76 3.06 -3.02
CA LEU A 133 -1.06 1.83 -3.36
C LEU A 133 -2.07 0.78 -3.83
N SER A 134 -1.84 0.22 -5.01
CA SER A 134 -2.71 -0.82 -5.57
C SER A 134 -1.87 -1.96 -6.14
N LYS A 135 -2.47 -3.14 -6.28
CA LYS A 135 -1.92 -4.25 -7.05
C LYS A 135 -2.63 -4.36 -8.39
N VAL A 136 -1.88 -4.74 -9.40
CA VAL A 136 -2.43 -5.12 -10.70
C VAL A 136 -3.01 -6.53 -10.58
N ARG A 137 -4.26 -6.71 -11.01
CA ARG A 137 -4.96 -8.01 -10.91
C ARG A 137 -4.62 -8.96 -12.05
N GLU A 138 -4.23 -8.41 -13.20
CA GLU A 138 -3.91 -9.16 -14.40
C GLU A 138 -2.54 -8.75 -14.95
N THR A 139 -1.90 -9.66 -15.67
CA THR A 139 -0.64 -9.35 -16.36
C THR A 139 -0.92 -8.41 -17.54
N VAL A 140 -0.17 -7.35 -17.62
CA VAL A 140 -0.38 -6.25 -18.58
C VAL A 140 0.85 -6.08 -19.46
N GLY A 141 0.62 -6.05 -20.78
CA GLY A 141 1.58 -5.62 -21.77
C GLY A 141 1.27 -4.22 -22.29
N SER A 142 2.17 -3.65 -23.07
CA SER A 142 1.98 -2.37 -23.77
C SER A 142 1.72 -2.56 -25.24
N ALA A 143 0.80 -1.75 -25.79
CA ALA A 143 0.50 -1.69 -27.21
C ALA A 143 1.62 -1.00 -28.00
N ALA A 144 1.48 -0.97 -29.33
CA ALA A 144 2.46 -0.34 -30.25
C ALA A 144 2.59 1.18 -30.06
N ASP A 145 1.57 1.82 -29.51
CA ASP A 145 1.56 3.25 -29.17
C ASP A 145 2.02 3.54 -27.73
N GLY A 146 2.47 2.52 -26.99
CA GLY A 146 2.88 2.67 -25.60
C GLY A 146 1.73 2.85 -24.63
N THR A 147 0.51 2.48 -24.98
CA THR A 147 -0.64 2.46 -24.08
C THR A 147 -0.82 1.11 -23.39
N ALA A 148 -1.46 1.12 -22.22
CA ALA A 148 -1.84 -0.08 -21.50
C ALA A 148 -3.04 0.22 -20.59
N THR A 149 -3.85 -0.79 -20.27
CA THR A 149 -4.94 -0.67 -19.30
C THR A 149 -4.61 -1.52 -18.07
N LEU A 150 -4.64 -0.90 -16.91
CA LEU A 150 -4.43 -1.58 -15.63
C LEU A 150 -5.76 -1.98 -15.01
N ASP A 151 -5.88 -3.21 -14.53
CA ASP A 151 -6.96 -3.66 -13.65
C ASP A 151 -6.44 -3.69 -12.21
N LEU A 152 -7.04 -2.90 -11.31
CA LEU A 152 -6.50 -2.53 -10.02
C LEU A 152 -7.30 -3.11 -8.84
N TRP A 153 -6.59 -3.46 -7.79
CA TRP A 153 -7.14 -3.66 -6.46
C TRP A 153 -6.26 -2.96 -5.41
N PRO A 154 -6.82 -2.15 -4.51
CA PRO A 154 -8.20 -1.64 -4.45
C PRO A 154 -8.57 -0.81 -5.68
N LYS A 155 -9.90 -0.65 -5.92
CA LYS A 155 -10.40 0.32 -6.90
C LYS A 155 -9.91 1.74 -6.56
N LEU A 156 -9.91 2.63 -7.53
CA LEU A 156 -9.52 4.02 -7.32
C LEU A 156 -10.44 4.67 -6.27
N MET A 157 -9.87 5.16 -5.19
CA MET A 157 -10.62 5.78 -4.10
C MET A 157 -10.79 7.29 -4.31
N ARG A 158 -9.94 7.87 -5.16
CA ARG A 158 -10.01 9.26 -5.60
C ARG A 158 -10.03 9.34 -7.12
N PRO A 159 -10.61 10.39 -7.69
CA PRO A 159 -10.49 10.61 -9.12
C PRO A 159 -9.02 10.83 -9.50
N VAL A 160 -8.63 10.27 -10.63
CA VAL A 160 -7.28 10.39 -11.19
C VAL A 160 -7.37 11.28 -12.42
N THR A 161 -6.54 12.30 -12.48
CA THR A 161 -6.46 13.21 -13.65
C THR A 161 -5.46 12.69 -14.67
N THR A 162 -5.69 13.03 -15.93
CA THR A 162 -4.74 12.76 -17.03
C THR A 162 -3.36 13.31 -16.67
N GLY A 163 -2.31 12.54 -16.95
CA GLY A 163 -0.93 12.91 -16.64
C GLY A 163 -0.48 12.54 -15.22
N THR A 164 -1.37 12.03 -14.36
CA THR A 164 -0.95 11.54 -13.02
C THR A 164 0.09 10.43 -13.17
N PRO A 165 1.28 10.56 -12.55
CA PRO A 165 2.33 9.56 -12.66
C PRO A 165 1.94 8.22 -12.02
N ILE A 166 2.33 7.12 -12.66
CA ILE A 166 2.25 5.77 -12.12
C ILE A 166 3.65 5.38 -11.62
N VAL A 167 3.83 5.34 -10.29
CA VAL A 167 5.14 5.02 -9.70
C VAL A 167 5.24 3.52 -9.45
N LEU A 168 6.35 2.94 -9.91
CA LEU A 168 6.60 1.50 -9.86
C LEU A 168 7.79 1.12 -8.94
N ARG A 169 8.69 2.07 -8.64
CA ARG A 169 9.98 1.79 -7.99
C ARG A 169 10.40 2.86 -7.00
N PRO A 170 10.19 2.67 -5.70
CA PRO A 170 9.21 1.79 -5.10
C PRO A 170 7.82 2.41 -5.15
N ALA A 171 6.80 1.58 -5.35
CA ALA A 171 5.41 1.99 -5.20
C ALA A 171 5.09 2.17 -3.72
N LYS A 172 4.73 3.38 -3.30
CA LYS A 172 4.38 3.72 -1.92
C LYS A 172 2.89 3.98 -1.80
N GLY A 173 2.34 3.69 -0.64
CA GLY A 173 1.00 4.12 -0.24
C GLY A 173 1.05 4.91 1.05
N ILE A 174 -0.02 5.62 1.35
CA ILE A 174 -0.20 6.30 2.63
C ILE A 174 -0.93 5.38 3.59
N PHE A 175 -0.38 5.24 4.79
CA PHE A 175 -0.89 4.37 5.84
C PHE A 175 -1.03 5.13 7.16
N ARG A 176 -1.87 4.56 8.04
CA ARG A 176 -2.06 4.97 9.41
C ARG A 176 -1.95 3.74 10.30
N PHE A 177 -1.28 3.85 11.45
CA PHE A 177 -1.29 2.78 12.42
C PHE A 177 -2.67 2.68 13.10
N THR A 178 -3.11 1.43 13.31
CA THR A 178 -4.34 1.10 14.04
C THR A 178 -4.06 0.48 15.39
N SER A 179 -2.85 -0.06 15.58
CA SER A 179 -2.36 -0.46 16.90
C SER A 179 -2.02 0.77 17.73
N GLU A 180 -2.11 0.64 19.03
CA GLU A 180 -1.47 1.59 19.94
C GLU A 180 0.03 1.67 19.59
N LEU A 181 0.59 2.86 19.76
CA LEU A 181 2.03 3.03 19.55
C LEU A 181 2.76 2.13 20.57
N PRO A 182 3.85 1.47 20.15
CA PRO A 182 4.54 0.54 21.03
C PRO A 182 5.04 1.26 22.27
N SER A 183 4.70 0.70 23.43
CA SER A 183 5.36 1.00 24.68
C SER A 183 6.73 0.30 24.70
N TRP A 184 7.71 0.89 25.35
CA TRP A 184 9.02 0.30 25.55
C TRP A 184 9.42 0.37 27.00
N ASP A 185 9.85 -0.76 27.54
CA ASP A 185 10.40 -0.85 28.87
C ASP A 185 11.92 -0.78 28.78
N ILE A 186 12.53 -0.02 29.69
CA ILE A 186 13.98 0.00 29.88
C ILE A 186 14.30 -0.71 31.17
N SER A 187 14.81 -1.92 31.10
CA SER A 187 15.36 -2.62 32.22
C SER A 187 16.90 -2.68 32.16
N ALA A 188 17.56 -2.77 33.29
CA ALA A 188 19.02 -2.90 33.34
C ALA A 188 19.52 -4.17 32.60
N ALA A 189 18.67 -5.19 32.49
CA ALA A 189 18.93 -6.41 31.70
C ALA A 189 18.79 -6.23 30.20
N ASP A 190 18.11 -5.18 29.75
CA ASP A 190 17.75 -4.97 28.32
C ASP A 190 18.69 -4.02 27.58
N LEU A 191 19.70 -3.46 28.24
CA LEU A 191 20.65 -2.52 27.63
C LEU A 191 21.33 -3.08 26.37
N ASN A 192 21.43 -4.40 26.24
CA ASN A 192 22.02 -5.10 25.11
C ASN A 192 21.03 -6.04 24.37
N ARG A 193 19.74 -6.04 24.74
CA ARG A 193 18.76 -6.88 24.04
C ARG A 193 18.20 -6.17 22.83
N PRO A 194 17.95 -6.90 21.75
CA PRO A 194 17.33 -6.33 20.56
C PRO A 194 15.86 -5.96 20.85
N HIS A 195 15.46 -4.77 20.44
CA HIS A 195 14.08 -4.31 20.54
C HIS A 195 13.22 -4.99 19.48
N THR A 196 11.98 -5.31 19.83
CA THR A 196 10.98 -5.90 18.93
C THR A 196 9.73 -5.04 18.92
N PHE A 197 9.13 -4.87 17.75
CA PHE A 197 7.88 -4.14 17.59
C PHE A 197 6.92 -4.96 16.75
N ARG A 198 5.65 -4.97 17.17
CA ARG A 198 4.55 -5.47 16.34
C ARG A 198 3.61 -4.32 16.03
N LEU A 199 3.44 -4.02 14.78
CA LEU A 199 2.69 -2.87 14.30
C LEU A 199 1.61 -3.33 13.33
N THR A 200 0.42 -2.75 13.47
CA THR A 200 -0.68 -2.94 12.53
C THR A 200 -1.12 -1.59 11.99
N GLY A 201 -1.52 -1.57 10.74
CA GLY A 201 -2.00 -0.35 10.13
C GLY A 201 -2.84 -0.61 8.89
N VAL A 202 -3.50 0.45 8.44
CA VAL A 202 -4.39 0.43 7.29
C VAL A 202 -4.01 1.52 6.32
N GLN A 203 -4.29 1.27 5.05
CA GLN A 203 -4.14 2.28 4.01
C GLN A 203 -5.15 3.41 4.24
N GLU A 204 -4.66 4.64 4.27
CA GLU A 204 -5.49 5.83 4.36
C GLU A 204 -6.10 6.11 2.99
N ILE A 205 -7.43 6.15 2.95
CA ILE A 205 -8.18 6.21 1.70
C ILE A 205 -8.70 7.62 1.45
N LEU A 206 -9.15 8.28 2.50
CA LEU A 206 -9.76 9.60 2.44
C LEU A 206 -8.99 10.54 3.37
N ARG A 207 -8.37 11.54 2.78
CA ARG A 207 -7.84 12.69 3.51
C ARG A 207 -8.61 13.91 3.06
N ASP A 208 -9.18 14.59 4.00
CA ASP A 208 -9.75 15.93 3.79
C ASP A 208 -8.63 16.97 3.66
#